data_31cd2b766b350d8030bf1b3a1e509f0a
#
_entry.id   31cd2b766b350d8030bf1b3a1e509f0a
#
_cell.length_a   1.000
_cell.length_b   1.000
_cell.length_c   1.000
_cell.angle_alpha   90.00
_cell.angle_beta   90.00
_cell.angle_gamma   90.00
#
_symmetry.space_group_name_H-M   'P 1'
#
loop_
_entity.id
_entity.type
_entity.pdbx_description
1 polymer ?
#
loop_
_entity_poly.entity_id
_entity_poly.type
_entity_poly.pdbx_seq_one_letter_code
_entity_poly.pdbx_strand_id
1 'polypeptide(L)'
;MNLRRAWLLPLAGLLPAAERPPPEVPPPSPPAAPSTAVAGQAAVPATAPKMPDSPAVNWVLPIFSDKEGHRLMKLQGTEVRPVDGRVAITNLMITTFTGDARAAVDSILLSPRAIFSPQDHTARGEQTVRFIQDDVEVTGTRWAYDHAAKKVSLEGDVRVTFRARITDILR
;
A
#
# COMPACT_ATOMS: atom_id res chain seq x y z
N MET A 1 -21.52 49.15 -11.84
CA MET A 1 -20.52 50.22 -12.00
C MET A 1 -19.14 49.60 -12.02
N ASN A 2 -18.60 49.40 -13.28
CA ASN A 2 -17.26 49.78 -13.72
C ASN A 2 -16.08 49.19 -12.93
N LEU A 3 -15.06 48.56 -13.48
CA LEU A 3 -14.30 48.86 -14.70
C LEU A 3 -13.50 47.65 -15.15
N ARG A 4 -13.50 47.41 -16.43
CA ARG A 4 -12.57 46.66 -17.26
C ARG A 4 -11.13 47.13 -17.09
N ARG A 5 -10.14 46.23 -17.11
CA ARG A 5 -8.86 46.48 -17.75
C ARG A 5 -8.28 45.20 -18.35
N ALA A 6 -8.39 45.13 -19.66
CA ALA A 6 -7.60 44.29 -20.53
C ALA A 6 -6.17 44.86 -20.61
N TRP A 7 -5.17 43.96 -20.55
CA TRP A 7 -3.85 44.24 -21.07
C TRP A 7 -3.40 43.06 -21.92
N LEU A 8 -3.54 43.24 -23.22
CA LEU A 8 -2.82 42.50 -24.25
C LEU A 8 -1.45 43.13 -24.44
N LEU A 9 -0.38 42.35 -24.46
CA LEU A 9 0.85 42.64 -25.19
C LEU A 9 1.48 41.33 -25.66
N PRO A 10 1.73 41.12 -26.95
CA PRO A 10 2.50 40.01 -27.48
C PRO A 10 3.99 40.39 -27.47
N LEU A 11 4.83 39.54 -26.88
CA LEU A 11 6.27 39.61 -27.10
C LEU A 11 6.69 38.39 -27.93
N ALA A 12 6.92 38.66 -29.21
CA ALA A 12 7.62 37.77 -30.12
C ALA A 12 9.08 37.68 -29.68
N GLY A 13 9.49 36.53 -29.14
CA GLY A 13 10.87 36.20 -28.79
C GLY A 13 11.40 35.16 -29.75
N LEU A 14 12.36 35.60 -30.55
CA LEU A 14 13.20 34.88 -31.50
C LEU A 14 13.81 33.62 -30.90
N LEU A 15 13.50 32.45 -31.47
CA LEU A 15 14.17 31.17 -31.17
C LEU A 15 15.54 31.13 -31.87
N PRO A 16 16.65 30.89 -31.18
CA PRO A 16 17.90 30.52 -31.86
C PRO A 16 17.79 29.06 -32.35
N ALA A 17 18.23 28.86 -33.57
CA ALA A 17 18.35 27.58 -34.22
C ALA A 17 19.25 26.65 -33.39
N ALA A 18 18.69 25.57 -32.87
CA ALA A 18 19.45 24.50 -32.22
C ALA A 18 20.20 23.73 -33.33
N GLU A 19 21.49 23.87 -33.29
CA GLU A 19 22.47 23.13 -34.07
C GLU A 19 22.32 21.62 -33.77
N ARG A 20 22.02 20.85 -34.80
CA ARG A 20 21.84 19.39 -34.73
C ARG A 20 23.19 18.74 -34.54
N PRO A 21 23.47 17.97 -33.48
CA PRO A 21 24.72 17.25 -33.34
C PRO A 21 24.89 16.20 -34.48
N PRO A 22 26.10 15.91 -34.92
CA PRO A 22 26.39 14.93 -35.98
C PRO A 22 25.97 13.52 -35.54
N PRO A 23 25.58 12.64 -36.48
CA PRO A 23 25.18 11.29 -36.16
C PRO A 23 26.37 10.49 -35.59
N GLU A 24 26.16 9.99 -34.39
CA GLU A 24 27.12 9.08 -33.70
C GLU A 24 27.12 7.73 -34.43
N VAL A 25 28.30 7.35 -34.96
CA VAL A 25 28.54 6.08 -35.63
C VAL A 25 28.51 4.97 -34.56
N PRO A 26 27.62 3.94 -34.68
CA PRO A 26 27.63 2.84 -33.72
C PRO A 26 28.91 2.04 -33.81
N PRO A 27 29.49 1.59 -32.65
CA PRO A 27 30.69 0.76 -32.64
C PRO A 27 30.41 -0.60 -33.30
N PRO A 28 31.44 -1.21 -33.93
CA PRO A 28 31.30 -2.49 -34.63
C PRO A 28 30.95 -3.60 -33.63
N SER A 29 29.94 -4.40 -33.99
CA SER A 29 29.52 -5.58 -33.26
C SER A 29 30.64 -6.60 -33.12
N PRO A 30 30.85 -7.22 -31.95
CA PRO A 30 31.80 -8.32 -31.79
C PRO A 30 31.34 -9.55 -32.60
N PRO A 31 32.32 -10.40 -33.08
CA PRO A 31 32.03 -11.55 -33.91
C PRO A 31 31.17 -12.59 -33.14
N ALA A 32 30.17 -13.12 -33.85
CA ALA A 32 29.29 -14.15 -33.36
C ALA A 32 30.06 -15.42 -32.98
N ALA A 33 29.94 -15.82 -31.72
CA ALA A 33 30.35 -17.15 -31.28
C ALA A 33 29.36 -18.21 -31.82
N PRO A 34 29.84 -19.43 -32.14
CA PRO A 34 28.98 -20.46 -32.73
C PRO A 34 27.92 -20.94 -31.74
N SER A 35 26.67 -20.82 -32.15
CA SER A 35 25.51 -21.39 -31.46
C SER A 35 25.58 -22.90 -31.43
N THR A 36 25.95 -23.46 -30.29
CA THR A 36 25.73 -24.88 -30.02
C THR A 36 24.25 -25.05 -29.72
N ALA A 37 23.48 -25.61 -30.65
CA ALA A 37 22.13 -26.02 -30.45
C ALA A 37 22.07 -27.14 -29.39
N VAL A 38 21.62 -26.83 -28.19
CA VAL A 38 21.19 -27.84 -27.22
C VAL A 38 19.71 -28.05 -27.37
N ALA A 39 19.39 -29.19 -27.95
CA ALA A 39 18.04 -29.69 -28.09
C ALA A 39 17.41 -29.96 -26.71
N GLY A 40 16.12 -29.61 -26.56
CA GLY A 40 15.19 -30.28 -25.67
C GLY A 40 15.28 -29.93 -24.20
N GLN A 41 14.80 -28.72 -23.81
CA GLN A 41 14.22 -28.58 -22.51
C GLN A 41 12.70 -28.68 -22.64
N ALA A 42 12.18 -29.84 -22.22
CA ALA A 42 10.78 -30.06 -21.99
C ALA A 42 10.27 -28.94 -21.05
N ALA A 43 9.17 -28.30 -21.44
CA ALA A 43 8.49 -27.31 -20.63
C ALA A 43 8.08 -27.98 -19.31
N VAL A 44 8.81 -27.65 -18.25
CA VAL A 44 8.42 -27.99 -16.89
C VAL A 44 7.17 -27.13 -16.61
N PRO A 45 6.01 -27.73 -16.26
CA PRO A 45 4.86 -26.95 -15.87
C PRO A 45 5.29 -26.08 -14.69
N ALA A 46 5.10 -24.78 -14.79
CA ALA A 46 5.34 -23.83 -13.73
C ALA A 46 4.39 -24.17 -12.56
N THR A 47 4.85 -25.04 -11.67
CA THR A 47 4.21 -25.29 -10.39
C THR A 47 4.29 -23.96 -9.64
N ALA A 48 3.15 -23.36 -9.39
CA ALA A 48 3.06 -22.16 -8.55
C ALA A 48 3.88 -22.42 -7.27
N PRO A 49 4.70 -21.48 -6.82
CA PRO A 49 5.54 -21.67 -5.65
C PRO A 49 4.63 -22.00 -4.47
N LYS A 50 4.70 -23.23 -4.00
CA LYS A 50 4.03 -23.67 -2.79
C LYS A 50 4.63 -22.82 -1.67
N MET A 51 3.82 -21.95 -1.08
CA MET A 51 4.25 -21.19 0.09
C MET A 51 4.79 -22.15 1.14
N PRO A 52 5.96 -21.90 1.72
CA PRO A 52 6.49 -22.76 2.76
C PRO A 52 5.52 -22.80 3.94
N ASP A 53 5.19 -23.96 4.45
CA ASP A 53 4.34 -24.18 5.62
C ASP A 53 4.98 -23.67 6.93
N SER A 54 6.18 -23.12 6.84
CA SER A 54 6.90 -22.60 8.00
C SER A 54 6.39 -21.21 8.38
N PRO A 55 6.16 -20.95 9.67
CA PRO A 55 5.75 -19.64 10.14
C PRO A 55 6.86 -18.61 9.88
N ALA A 56 6.48 -17.46 9.36
CA ALA A 56 7.37 -16.31 9.29
C ALA A 56 7.28 -15.50 10.58
N VAL A 57 8.43 -15.07 11.11
CA VAL A 57 8.51 -14.25 12.33
C VAL A 57 8.89 -12.81 11.99
N ASN A 58 8.37 -11.85 12.78
CA ASN A 58 8.59 -10.41 12.59
C ASN A 58 8.25 -9.94 11.16
N TRP A 59 7.08 -10.35 10.69
CA TRP A 59 6.63 -10.12 9.33
C TRP A 59 6.08 -8.71 9.14
N VAL A 60 6.43 -8.11 7.99
CA VAL A 60 5.95 -6.78 7.59
C VAL A 60 5.56 -6.82 6.12
N LEU A 61 4.33 -6.42 5.81
CA LEU A 61 3.81 -6.28 4.45
C LEU A 61 3.35 -4.84 4.20
N PRO A 62 4.10 -4.03 3.45
CA PRO A 62 3.64 -2.73 2.98
C PRO A 62 2.76 -2.91 1.73
N ILE A 63 1.68 -2.13 1.64
CA ILE A 63 0.80 -2.04 0.48
C ILE A 63 0.84 -0.61 -0.03
N PHE A 64 1.01 -0.46 -1.35
CA PHE A 64 1.16 0.82 -2.04
C PHE A 64 0.02 1.02 -3.04
N SER A 65 -0.24 2.27 -3.43
CA SER A 65 -1.17 2.59 -4.51
C SER A 65 -0.58 2.22 -5.86
N ASP A 66 -1.42 1.70 -6.77
CA ASP A 66 -1.00 1.26 -8.11
C ASP A 66 -0.52 2.42 -8.99
N LYS A 67 -1.09 3.62 -8.82
CA LYS A 67 -0.85 4.77 -9.70
C LYS A 67 0.33 5.63 -9.29
N GLU A 68 0.48 5.90 -8.00
CA GLU A 68 1.42 6.90 -7.50
C GLU A 68 2.49 6.28 -6.60
N GLY A 69 2.38 4.99 -6.27
CA GLY A 69 3.32 4.28 -5.41
C GLY A 69 3.32 4.80 -3.97
N HIS A 70 2.29 5.56 -3.56
CA HIS A 70 2.17 6.03 -2.19
C HIS A 70 1.77 4.88 -1.27
N ARG A 71 2.29 4.90 -0.05
CA ARG A 71 1.96 3.89 0.95
C ARG A 71 0.51 4.06 1.40
N LEU A 72 -0.29 3.01 1.25
CA LEU A 72 -1.68 2.96 1.67
C LEU A 72 -1.83 2.29 3.04
N MET A 73 -1.13 1.16 3.22
CA MET A 73 -1.27 0.35 4.41
C MET A 73 0.04 -0.39 4.71
N LYS A 74 0.26 -0.69 5.97
CA LYS A 74 1.34 -1.57 6.44
C LYS A 74 0.75 -2.56 7.44
N LEU A 75 0.92 -3.86 7.17
CA LEU A 75 0.60 -4.93 8.11
C LEU A 75 1.88 -5.40 8.78
N GLN A 76 1.81 -5.68 10.07
CA GLN A 76 2.89 -6.25 10.85
C GLN A 76 2.34 -7.38 11.74
N GLY A 77 3.13 -8.40 11.98
CA GLY A 77 2.80 -9.51 12.87
C GLY A 77 4.04 -10.16 13.44
N THR A 78 3.94 -10.68 14.66
CA THR A 78 5.06 -11.42 15.29
C THR A 78 5.21 -12.81 14.70
N GLU A 79 4.11 -13.44 14.30
CA GLU A 79 4.10 -14.74 13.64
C GLU A 79 3.01 -14.75 12.57
N VAL A 80 3.34 -15.33 11.42
CA VAL A 80 2.46 -15.37 10.26
C VAL A 80 2.47 -16.76 9.67
N ARG A 81 1.29 -17.35 9.45
CA ARG A 81 1.11 -18.68 8.84
C ARG A 81 0.11 -18.62 7.69
N PRO A 82 0.46 -19.14 6.52
CA PRO A 82 -0.51 -19.33 5.43
C PRO A 82 -1.55 -20.37 5.84
N VAL A 83 -2.83 -20.07 5.61
CA VAL A 83 -3.96 -20.97 5.87
C VAL A 83 -5.00 -20.81 4.77
N ASP A 84 -5.16 -21.80 3.89
CA ASP A 84 -6.19 -21.82 2.84
C ASP A 84 -6.26 -20.53 2.00
N GLY A 85 -5.13 -20.06 1.49
CA GLY A 85 -5.04 -18.83 0.68
C GLY A 85 -5.21 -17.54 1.47
N ARG A 86 -5.39 -17.62 2.78
CA ARG A 86 -5.40 -16.53 3.76
C ARG A 86 -4.16 -16.58 4.63
N VAL A 87 -4.01 -15.62 5.49
CA VAL A 87 -2.85 -15.48 6.36
C VAL A 87 -3.32 -15.32 7.81
N ALA A 88 -3.00 -16.29 8.65
CA ALA A 88 -3.20 -16.17 10.10
C ALA A 88 -2.04 -15.38 10.70
N ILE A 89 -2.35 -14.34 11.46
CA ILE A 89 -1.37 -13.40 12.01
C ILE A 89 -1.53 -13.31 13.52
N THR A 90 -0.44 -13.48 14.24
CA THR A 90 -0.35 -13.25 15.68
C THR A 90 0.20 -11.84 15.93
N ASN A 91 -0.40 -11.13 16.89
CA ASN A 91 -0.09 -9.74 17.23
C ASN A 91 -0.12 -8.83 15.99
N LEU A 92 -1.26 -8.86 15.29
CA LEU A 92 -1.48 -8.01 14.12
C LEU A 92 -1.47 -6.54 14.50
N MET A 93 -0.72 -5.76 13.73
CA MET A 93 -0.83 -4.30 13.65
C MET A 93 -1.07 -3.90 12.19
N ILE A 94 -2.18 -3.22 11.93
CA ILE A 94 -2.44 -2.55 10.67
C ILE A 94 -2.25 -1.06 10.89
N THR A 95 -1.38 -0.44 10.11
CA THR A 95 -1.24 1.02 10.03
C THR A 95 -1.72 1.47 8.67
N THR A 96 -2.73 2.33 8.61
CA THR A 96 -3.18 2.96 7.36
C THR A 96 -2.56 4.35 7.24
N PHE A 97 -2.42 4.81 6.01
CA PHE A 97 -1.82 6.10 5.70
C PHE A 97 -2.79 6.91 4.84
N THR A 98 -2.58 8.22 4.80
CA THR A 98 -3.40 9.16 4.02
C THR A 98 -3.39 8.87 2.52
N GLY A 99 -2.40 8.10 2.03
CA GLY A 99 -2.27 7.73 0.61
C GLY A 99 -1.73 8.87 -0.26
N ASP A 100 -1.12 9.87 0.33
CA ASP A 100 -0.44 10.97 -0.30
C ASP A 100 1.09 10.91 -0.11
N ALA A 101 1.82 11.86 -0.68
CA ALA A 101 3.28 11.95 -0.56
C ALA A 101 3.77 12.17 0.89
N ARG A 102 2.92 12.64 1.79
CA ARG A 102 3.28 12.86 3.21
C ARG A 102 3.30 11.55 3.98
N ALA A 103 2.55 10.54 3.51
CA ALA A 103 2.38 9.23 4.16
C ALA A 103 2.10 9.37 5.67
N ALA A 104 1.25 10.35 6.03
CA ALA A 104 0.82 10.52 7.40
C ALA A 104 -0.01 9.31 7.85
N VAL A 105 0.11 8.93 9.12
CA VAL A 105 -0.70 7.85 9.67
C VAL A 105 -2.14 8.34 9.80
N ASP A 106 -3.07 7.59 9.19
CA ASP A 106 -4.51 7.84 9.24
C ASP A 106 -5.16 7.07 10.41
N SER A 107 -4.86 5.76 10.51
CA SER A 107 -5.36 4.96 11.61
C SER A 107 -4.42 3.79 11.97
N ILE A 108 -4.63 3.22 13.17
CA ILE A 108 -3.91 2.05 13.65
C ILE A 108 -4.93 1.05 14.21
N LEU A 109 -4.83 -0.22 13.78
CA LEU A 109 -5.62 -1.33 14.30
C LEU A 109 -4.67 -2.37 14.90
N LEU A 110 -4.94 -2.78 16.12
CA LEU A 110 -4.18 -3.76 16.88
C LEU A 110 -5.07 -4.93 17.28
N SER A 111 -4.63 -6.18 17.07
CA SER A 111 -5.34 -7.37 17.53
C SER A 111 -4.36 -8.50 17.84
N PRO A 112 -4.58 -9.28 18.93
CA PRO A 112 -3.71 -10.40 19.27
C PRO A 112 -3.71 -11.51 18.21
N ARG A 113 -4.84 -11.72 17.52
CA ARG A 113 -4.98 -12.71 16.44
C ARG A 113 -5.93 -12.23 15.37
N ALA A 114 -5.55 -12.47 14.12
CA ALA A 114 -6.37 -12.13 12.96
C ALA A 114 -6.14 -13.10 11.80
N ILE A 115 -7.12 -13.15 10.91
CA ILE A 115 -7.02 -13.76 9.59
C ILE A 115 -7.09 -12.64 8.56
N PHE A 116 -6.05 -12.51 7.74
CA PHE A 116 -5.96 -11.55 6.65
C PHE A 116 -6.19 -12.24 5.31
N SER A 117 -7.02 -11.65 4.45
CA SER A 117 -7.22 -12.05 3.05
C SER A 117 -6.45 -11.08 2.15
N PRO A 118 -5.34 -11.49 1.54
CA PRO A 118 -4.56 -10.62 0.66
C PRO A 118 -5.31 -10.20 -0.61
N GLN A 119 -6.23 -11.05 -1.11
CA GLN A 119 -6.98 -10.78 -2.34
C GLN A 119 -7.97 -9.63 -2.16
N ASP A 120 -8.67 -9.61 -1.03
CA ASP A 120 -9.73 -8.64 -0.76
C ASP A 120 -9.24 -7.48 0.11
N HIS A 121 -7.98 -7.51 0.56
CA HIS A 121 -7.41 -6.59 1.55
C HIS A 121 -8.29 -6.45 2.82
N THR A 122 -8.88 -7.58 3.26
CA THR A 122 -9.74 -7.62 4.46
C THR A 122 -9.03 -8.36 5.60
N ALA A 123 -9.32 -7.96 6.83
CA ALA A 123 -8.86 -8.65 8.03
C ALA A 123 -10.03 -8.86 8.99
N ARG A 124 -10.00 -9.96 9.75
CA ARG A 124 -11.01 -10.26 10.75
C ARG A 124 -10.42 -10.99 11.94
N GLY A 125 -11.05 -10.86 13.09
CA GLY A 125 -10.66 -11.56 14.32
C GLY A 125 -11.80 -11.66 15.32
N GLU A 126 -11.75 -12.75 16.09
CA GLU A 126 -12.74 -13.02 17.16
C GLU A 126 -12.34 -12.36 18.48
N GLN A 127 -11.05 -12.14 18.68
CA GLN A 127 -10.50 -11.60 19.92
C GLN A 127 -10.61 -10.07 19.95
N THR A 128 -10.13 -9.50 21.05
CA THR A 128 -10.10 -8.05 21.24
C THR A 128 -9.37 -7.33 20.11
N VAL A 129 -9.96 -6.23 19.68
CA VAL A 129 -9.33 -5.27 18.78
C VAL A 129 -9.27 -3.91 19.44
N ARG A 130 -8.23 -3.15 19.10
CA ARG A 130 -8.08 -1.74 19.45
C ARG A 130 -7.84 -0.96 18.17
N PHE A 131 -8.76 -0.07 17.85
CA PHE A 131 -8.69 0.81 16.68
C PHE A 131 -8.51 2.25 17.16
N ILE A 132 -7.55 2.95 16.56
CA ILE A 132 -7.17 4.32 16.91
C ILE A 132 -7.17 5.14 15.64
N GLN A 133 -7.93 6.22 15.63
CA GLN A 133 -7.95 7.20 14.55
C GLN A 133 -8.12 8.58 15.16
N ASP A 134 -7.17 9.48 14.87
CA ASP A 134 -7.13 10.81 15.46
C ASP A 134 -7.27 10.75 17.01
N ASP A 135 -8.27 11.44 17.54
CA ASP A 135 -8.58 11.49 18.97
C ASP A 135 -9.59 10.43 19.43
N VAL A 136 -9.93 9.46 18.56
CA VAL A 136 -10.89 8.40 18.86
C VAL A 136 -10.18 7.07 19.02
N GLU A 137 -10.49 6.37 20.09
CA GLU A 137 -10.08 5.01 20.34
C GLU A 137 -11.31 4.12 20.50
N VAL A 138 -11.38 3.04 19.71
CA VAL A 138 -12.45 2.05 19.77
C VAL A 138 -11.85 0.71 20.16
N THR A 139 -12.44 0.04 21.14
CA THR A 139 -12.09 -1.34 21.51
C THR A 139 -13.33 -2.21 21.40
N GLY A 140 -13.14 -3.50 21.14
CA GLY A 140 -14.24 -4.46 21.04
C GLY A 140 -13.74 -5.84 20.67
N THR A 141 -14.69 -6.74 20.41
CA THR A 141 -14.44 -8.14 19.98
C THR A 141 -15.24 -8.45 18.72
N ARG A 142 -14.94 -9.57 18.04
CA ARG A 142 -15.57 -10.00 16.78
C ARG A 142 -15.59 -8.86 15.76
N TRP A 143 -14.42 -8.57 15.25
CA TRP A 143 -14.21 -7.43 14.38
C TRP A 143 -13.89 -7.85 12.94
N ALA A 144 -14.20 -6.95 12.00
CA ALA A 144 -13.78 -7.04 10.61
C ALA A 144 -13.30 -5.67 10.12
N TYR A 145 -12.23 -5.68 9.34
CA TYR A 145 -11.64 -4.53 8.66
C TYR A 145 -11.69 -4.73 7.15
N ASP A 146 -12.20 -3.75 6.43
CA ASP A 146 -12.22 -3.70 4.97
C ASP A 146 -11.45 -2.45 4.52
N HIS A 147 -10.32 -2.69 3.81
CA HIS A 147 -9.46 -1.60 3.36
C HIS A 147 -10.09 -0.81 2.21
N ALA A 148 -10.79 -1.47 1.28
CA ALA A 148 -11.41 -0.82 0.14
C ALA A 148 -12.55 0.10 0.57
N ALA A 149 -13.36 -0.36 1.52
CA ALA A 149 -14.44 0.42 2.11
C ALA A 149 -13.98 1.39 3.21
N LYS A 150 -12.69 1.32 3.64
CA LYS A 150 -12.14 2.06 4.80
C LYS A 150 -13.01 1.91 6.04
N LYS A 151 -13.47 0.69 6.32
CA LYS A 151 -14.47 0.40 7.35
C LYS A 151 -13.93 -0.60 8.36
N VAL A 152 -14.16 -0.30 9.65
CA VAL A 152 -14.02 -1.24 10.77
C VAL A 152 -15.38 -1.52 11.33
N SER A 153 -15.73 -2.80 11.49
CA SER A 153 -16.97 -3.28 12.12
C SER A 153 -16.62 -4.06 13.38
N LEU A 154 -17.35 -3.83 14.47
CA LEU A 154 -17.19 -4.55 15.72
C LEU A 154 -18.58 -5.02 16.18
N GLU A 155 -18.68 -6.25 16.71
CA GLU A 155 -19.94 -6.86 17.10
C GLU A 155 -20.09 -7.09 18.61
N GLY A 156 -18.99 -7.06 19.37
CA GLY A 156 -19.06 -7.34 20.82
C GLY A 156 -18.20 -6.41 21.66
N ASP A 157 -18.65 -6.15 22.87
CA ASP A 157 -17.94 -5.40 23.93
C ASP A 157 -17.38 -4.05 23.45
N VAL A 158 -18.16 -3.36 22.61
CA VAL A 158 -17.70 -2.13 21.96
C VAL A 158 -17.64 -0.99 22.98
N ARG A 159 -16.47 -0.39 23.09
CA ARG A 159 -16.21 0.83 23.86
C ARG A 159 -15.55 1.87 22.99
N VAL A 160 -16.07 3.09 23.00
CA VAL A 160 -15.50 4.24 22.30
C VAL A 160 -14.99 5.24 23.34
N THR A 161 -13.75 5.67 23.18
CA THR A 161 -13.09 6.66 24.03
C THR A 161 -12.66 7.84 23.18
N PHE A 162 -13.10 9.03 23.54
CA PHE A 162 -12.65 10.28 22.90
C PHE A 162 -11.56 10.90 23.74
N ARG A 163 -10.45 11.27 23.13
CA ARG A 163 -9.30 11.93 23.76
C ARG A 163 -9.31 13.46 23.56
N ALA A 164 -10.26 13.97 22.74
CA ALA A 164 -10.42 15.38 22.50
C ALA A 164 -10.71 16.13 23.82
N ARG A 165 -10.07 17.28 24.01
CA ARG A 165 -10.41 18.19 25.11
C ARG A 165 -11.79 18.79 24.84
N ILE A 166 -12.71 18.70 25.80
CA ILE A 166 -14.10 19.19 25.71
C ILE A 166 -14.16 20.68 25.32
N THR A 167 -13.12 21.46 25.59
CA THR A 167 -13.00 22.87 25.25
C THR A 167 -13.06 23.16 23.73
N ASP A 168 -12.75 22.19 22.87
CA ASP A 168 -12.76 22.40 21.41
C ASP A 168 -14.13 22.09 20.76
N ILE A 169 -15.03 21.45 21.50
CA ILE A 169 -16.36 21.06 21.00
C ILE A 169 -17.42 22.16 21.26
N LEU A 170 -17.13 23.12 22.12
CA LEU A 170 -18.07 24.18 22.56
C LEU A 170 -17.78 25.57 21.98
N ARG A 171 -17.03 25.65 20.87
CA ARG A 171 -16.82 26.87 20.11
C ARG A 171 -17.66 26.96 18.87
#